data_5ffb1e8755c095084aba6ff4870f0b3a
#
_entry.id   5ffb1e8755c095084aba6ff4870f0b3a
#
_cell.length_a   1.000
_cell.length_b   1.000
_cell.length_c   1.000
_cell.angle_alpha   90.00
_cell.angle_beta   90.00
_cell.angle_gamma   90.00
#
_symmetry.space_group_name_H-M   'P 1'
#
loop_
_entity.id
_entity.type
_entity.pdbx_description
1 polymer ?
#
loop_
_entity_poly.entity_id
_entity_poly.type
_entity_poly.pdbx_seq_one_letter_code
_entity_poly.pdbx_strand_id
1 'polypeptide(L)'
;GIYNSNRFVLNALLRRLGCEVLDLGIVPDSREATRQALREAAEGADLIISAGGVSVGEEDHVRPAVEAEGQIDLWRVAIKPGRPLAYGRVGRHGPEGARAAVPGSFAHFIGLPGNPVSAFVTFLLFVRPFVLRLQGIQAVEPQAVTLISGFDWTNPDRRREFLRAVHLPDGRLGLFRQQGSAVLTSAVVGHGLIDNPPGQVIRQGDAVRFLSFAELLN
;
A
#
# COMPACT_ATOMS: atom_id res chain seq x y z
N GLY A 1 12.07 6.69 -19.76
CA GLY A 1 10.90 6.17 -19.08
C GLY A 1 11.29 5.59 -17.75
N ILE A 2 10.55 5.88 -16.70
CA ILE A 2 10.74 5.25 -15.38
C ILE A 2 10.17 3.84 -15.49
N TYR A 3 10.97 2.83 -15.16
CA TYR A 3 10.50 1.44 -15.10
C TYR A 3 9.38 1.34 -14.05
N ASN A 4 8.23 0.77 -14.43
CA ASN A 4 7.12 0.51 -13.50
C ASN A 4 7.45 -0.68 -12.60
N SER A 5 8.36 -0.47 -11.64
CA SER A 5 8.76 -1.49 -10.68
C SER A 5 7.61 -1.93 -9.76
N ASN A 6 6.63 -1.05 -9.53
CA ASN A 6 5.48 -1.34 -8.66
C ASN A 6 4.69 -2.55 -9.16
N ARG A 7 4.41 -2.64 -10.47
CA ARG A 7 3.67 -3.75 -11.07
C ARG A 7 4.27 -5.11 -10.71
N PHE A 8 5.58 -5.25 -10.85
CA PHE A 8 6.28 -6.53 -10.57
C PHE A 8 6.31 -6.83 -9.07
N VAL A 9 6.57 -5.82 -8.24
CA VAL A 9 6.62 -5.98 -6.78
C VAL A 9 5.24 -6.35 -6.23
N LEU A 10 4.19 -5.64 -6.64
CA LEU A 10 2.83 -5.90 -6.18
C LEU A 10 2.33 -7.27 -6.63
N ASN A 11 2.62 -7.67 -7.87
CA ASN A 11 2.30 -8.99 -8.38
C ASN A 11 2.96 -10.09 -7.54
N ALA A 12 4.27 -9.96 -7.24
CA ALA A 12 4.99 -10.91 -6.41
C ALA A 12 4.42 -10.99 -4.99
N LEU A 13 4.10 -9.86 -4.37
CA LEU A 13 3.53 -9.79 -3.02
C LEU A 13 2.13 -10.41 -2.96
N LEU A 14 1.27 -10.16 -3.93
CA LEU A 14 -0.07 -10.73 -4.00
C LEU A 14 -0.03 -12.25 -4.18
N ARG A 15 0.83 -12.74 -5.09
CA ARG A 15 1.03 -14.19 -5.29
C ARG A 15 1.56 -14.86 -4.02
N ARG A 16 2.44 -14.21 -3.28
CA ARG A 16 2.94 -14.70 -2.00
C ARG A 16 1.82 -14.83 -0.96
N LEU A 17 0.82 -13.96 -1.00
CA LEU A 17 -0.39 -14.06 -0.17
C LEU A 17 -1.41 -15.08 -0.69
N GLY A 18 -1.07 -15.87 -1.71
CA GLY A 18 -1.95 -16.88 -2.28
C GLY A 18 -3.04 -16.33 -3.21
N CYS A 19 -2.92 -15.07 -3.68
CA CYS A 19 -3.88 -14.49 -4.62
C CYS A 19 -3.64 -15.00 -6.04
N GLU A 20 -4.71 -15.25 -6.79
CA GLU A 20 -4.68 -15.27 -8.24
C GLU A 20 -4.63 -13.82 -8.75
N VAL A 21 -3.68 -13.51 -9.62
CA VAL A 21 -3.43 -12.13 -10.08
C VAL A 21 -3.75 -11.99 -11.56
N LEU A 22 -4.78 -11.21 -11.87
CA LEU A 22 -5.08 -10.73 -13.20
C LEU A 22 -4.31 -9.42 -13.45
N ASP A 23 -3.31 -9.46 -14.31
CA ASP A 23 -2.42 -8.32 -14.58
C ASP A 23 -2.84 -7.63 -15.89
N LEU A 24 -3.52 -6.49 -15.79
CA LEU A 24 -4.00 -5.69 -16.94
C LEU A 24 -2.89 -4.83 -17.59
N GLY A 25 -1.66 -4.90 -17.09
CA GLY A 25 -0.54 -4.15 -17.67
C GLY A 25 -0.56 -2.67 -17.31
N ILE A 26 -0.15 -1.83 -18.26
CA ILE A 26 -0.16 -0.38 -18.15
C ILE A 26 -1.38 0.14 -18.88
N VAL A 27 -2.31 0.70 -18.12
CA VAL A 27 -3.50 1.36 -18.69
C VAL A 27 -3.09 2.70 -19.30
N PRO A 28 -3.52 3.04 -20.51
CA PRO A 28 -3.30 4.35 -21.11
C PRO A 28 -3.81 5.48 -20.21
N ASP A 29 -3.07 6.58 -20.19
CA ASP A 29 -3.40 7.75 -19.35
C ASP A 29 -4.58 8.55 -19.95
N SER A 30 -5.75 7.97 -19.85
CA SER A 30 -7.01 8.59 -20.24
C SER A 30 -8.16 8.10 -19.35
N ARG A 31 -9.14 8.97 -19.15
CA ARG A 31 -10.32 8.67 -18.34
C ARG A 31 -11.08 7.45 -18.86
N GLU A 32 -11.28 7.34 -20.17
CA GLU A 32 -12.04 6.24 -20.76
C GLU A 32 -11.29 4.91 -20.66
N ALA A 33 -9.98 4.88 -20.94
CA ALA A 33 -9.17 3.67 -20.78
C ALA A 33 -9.15 3.21 -19.30
N THR A 34 -9.05 4.15 -18.35
CA THR A 34 -9.10 3.84 -16.91
C THR A 34 -10.45 3.27 -16.51
N ARG A 35 -11.56 3.86 -16.97
CA ARG A 35 -12.91 3.33 -16.71
C ARG A 35 -13.10 1.93 -17.27
N GLN A 36 -12.66 1.70 -18.53
CA GLN A 36 -12.74 0.39 -19.18
C GLN A 36 -11.96 -0.67 -18.40
N ALA A 37 -10.73 -0.36 -18.00
CA ALA A 37 -9.90 -1.26 -17.19
C ALA A 37 -10.52 -1.58 -15.83
N LEU A 38 -11.17 -0.60 -15.17
CA LEU A 38 -11.87 -0.82 -13.91
C LEU A 38 -13.08 -1.73 -14.07
N ARG A 39 -13.88 -1.59 -15.14
CA ARG A 39 -15.01 -2.47 -15.44
C ARG A 39 -14.53 -3.91 -15.68
N GLU A 40 -13.53 -4.07 -16.57
CA GLU A 40 -12.95 -5.38 -16.87
C GLU A 40 -12.41 -6.06 -15.61
N ALA A 41 -11.65 -5.35 -14.79
CA ALA A 41 -11.13 -5.86 -13.54
C ALA A 41 -12.25 -6.25 -12.56
N ALA A 42 -13.30 -5.45 -12.45
CA ALA A 42 -14.40 -5.71 -11.52
C ALA A 42 -15.18 -7.00 -11.83
N GLU A 43 -15.28 -7.39 -13.11
CA GLU A 43 -15.95 -8.64 -13.50
C GLU A 43 -15.19 -9.90 -13.06
N GLY A 44 -13.85 -9.82 -13.01
CA GLY A 44 -12.98 -11.00 -12.78
C GLY A 44 -12.29 -11.03 -11.42
N ALA A 45 -12.34 -9.97 -10.62
CA ALA A 45 -11.56 -9.89 -9.39
C ALA A 45 -12.40 -9.43 -8.17
N ASP A 46 -11.97 -9.83 -6.97
CA ASP A 46 -12.56 -9.37 -5.70
C ASP A 46 -11.92 -8.06 -5.23
N LEU A 47 -10.67 -7.81 -5.63
CA LEU A 47 -9.89 -6.62 -5.29
C LEU A 47 -9.15 -6.09 -6.52
N ILE A 48 -9.31 -4.82 -6.80
CA ILE A 48 -8.58 -4.07 -7.81
C ILE A 48 -7.50 -3.24 -7.12
N ILE A 49 -6.26 -3.32 -7.59
CA ILE A 49 -5.16 -2.51 -7.10
C ILE A 49 -4.60 -1.67 -8.23
N SER A 50 -4.54 -0.35 -8.04
CA SER A 50 -3.80 0.56 -8.91
C SER A 50 -2.53 1.06 -8.21
N ALA A 51 -1.45 1.28 -8.95
CA ALA A 51 -0.21 1.88 -8.46
C ALA A 51 0.09 3.17 -9.23
N GLY A 52 -0.13 4.31 -8.58
CA GLY A 52 -0.16 5.63 -9.20
C GLY A 52 -1.57 6.09 -9.55
N GLY A 53 -1.70 7.32 -10.03
CA GLY A 53 -2.99 7.92 -10.36
C GLY A 53 -3.88 8.24 -9.15
N VAL A 54 -3.34 8.23 -7.94
CA VAL A 54 -4.06 8.57 -6.70
C VAL A 54 -3.48 9.82 -6.01
N SER A 55 -2.78 10.65 -6.77
CA SER A 55 -2.24 11.93 -6.31
C SER A 55 -3.31 13.02 -6.33
N VAL A 56 -2.93 14.24 -6.00
CA VAL A 56 -3.82 15.43 -6.01
C VAL A 56 -3.67 16.27 -7.27
N GLY A 57 -3.01 15.76 -8.31
CA GLY A 57 -2.82 16.46 -9.59
C GLY A 57 -4.12 16.51 -10.40
N GLU A 58 -4.29 17.58 -11.16
CA GLU A 58 -5.44 17.78 -12.08
C GLU A 58 -5.50 16.72 -13.20
N GLU A 59 -4.38 16.03 -13.46
CA GLU A 59 -4.26 14.95 -14.47
C GLU A 59 -4.56 13.54 -13.91
N ASP A 60 -5.10 13.43 -12.69
CA ASP A 60 -5.40 12.13 -12.08
C ASP A 60 -6.76 11.60 -12.56
N HIS A 61 -6.73 10.64 -13.48
CA HIS A 61 -7.92 10.03 -14.06
C HIS A 61 -8.52 8.90 -13.19
N VAL A 62 -7.79 8.39 -12.21
CA VAL A 62 -8.23 7.22 -11.41
C VAL A 62 -9.41 7.58 -10.53
N ARG A 63 -9.31 8.68 -9.79
CA ARG A 63 -10.40 9.10 -8.89
C ARG A 63 -11.72 9.32 -9.62
N PRO A 64 -11.82 10.17 -10.64
CA PRO A 64 -13.08 10.38 -11.37
C PRO A 64 -13.57 9.11 -12.10
N ALA A 65 -12.67 8.18 -12.46
CA ALA A 65 -13.06 6.92 -13.06
C ALA A 65 -13.70 5.98 -12.02
N VAL A 66 -13.12 5.85 -10.82
CA VAL A 66 -13.70 5.03 -9.74
C VAL A 66 -15.04 5.62 -9.27
N GLU A 67 -15.14 6.95 -9.14
CA GLU A 67 -16.40 7.62 -8.79
C GLU A 67 -17.50 7.41 -9.85
N ALA A 68 -17.12 7.31 -11.13
CA ALA A 68 -18.07 7.04 -12.22
C ALA A 68 -18.53 5.57 -12.28
N GLU A 69 -17.67 4.61 -11.91
CA GLU A 69 -17.96 3.17 -11.96
C GLU A 69 -18.37 2.59 -10.59
N GLY A 70 -18.34 3.41 -9.54
CA GLY A 70 -18.64 2.97 -8.19
C GLY A 70 -18.61 4.11 -7.17
N GLN A 71 -17.82 3.95 -6.10
CA GLN A 71 -17.66 4.98 -5.07
C GLN A 71 -16.26 4.95 -4.45
N ILE A 72 -15.83 6.08 -3.92
CA ILE A 72 -14.63 6.21 -3.10
C ILE A 72 -15.04 6.54 -1.67
N ASP A 73 -14.57 5.72 -0.72
CA ASP A 73 -14.87 5.87 0.71
C ASP A 73 -13.73 6.57 1.45
N LEU A 74 -12.48 6.42 0.99
CA LEU A 74 -11.28 7.01 1.58
C LEU A 74 -10.33 7.50 0.48
N TRP A 75 -9.69 8.68 0.67
CA TRP A 75 -8.73 9.21 -0.32
C TRP A 75 -7.34 9.51 0.24
N ARG A 76 -7.11 9.53 1.53
CA ARG A 76 -5.79 9.82 2.12
C ARG A 76 -5.63 9.22 3.50
N VAL A 77 -4.38 8.90 3.84
CA VAL A 77 -3.98 8.46 5.18
C VAL A 77 -2.86 9.34 5.73
N ALA A 78 -2.81 9.48 7.05
CA ALA A 78 -1.83 10.32 7.72
C ALA A 78 -0.56 9.53 8.09
N ILE A 79 0.06 8.89 7.08
CA ILE A 79 1.33 8.15 7.26
C ILE A 79 2.46 8.71 6.39
N LYS A 80 3.70 8.29 6.69
CA LYS A 80 4.90 8.59 5.93
C LYS A 80 5.84 7.36 5.96
N PRO A 81 6.30 6.86 4.78
CA PRO A 81 5.86 7.23 3.42
C PRO A 81 4.45 6.71 3.13
N GLY A 82 3.77 7.27 2.11
CA GLY A 82 2.53 6.69 1.59
C GLY A 82 1.25 7.50 1.84
N ARG A 83 1.33 8.84 1.91
CA ARG A 83 0.15 9.70 2.10
C ARG A 83 -1.02 9.46 1.13
N PRO A 84 -0.82 9.32 -0.21
CA PRO A 84 -1.90 8.96 -1.11
C PRO A 84 -2.24 7.47 -0.92
N LEU A 85 -3.42 7.19 -0.44
CA LEU A 85 -4.04 5.86 -0.42
C LEU A 85 -5.52 6.07 -0.66
N ALA A 86 -6.06 5.41 -1.67
CA ALA A 86 -7.48 5.42 -1.95
C ALA A 86 -8.10 4.06 -1.59
N TYR A 87 -9.30 4.08 -1.06
CA TYR A 87 -10.15 2.89 -0.92
C TYR A 87 -11.54 3.21 -1.45
N GLY A 88 -12.11 2.25 -2.16
CA GLY A 88 -13.44 2.37 -2.73
C GLY A 88 -13.98 1.04 -3.23
N ARG A 89 -15.00 1.12 -4.06
CA ARG A 89 -15.68 -0.04 -4.66
C ARG A 89 -16.01 0.28 -6.12
N VAL A 90 -15.85 -0.70 -6.99
CA VAL A 90 -16.22 -0.65 -8.42
C VAL A 90 -17.36 -1.64 -8.66
N GLY A 91 -18.45 -1.17 -9.23
CA GLY A 91 -19.63 -2.01 -9.50
C GLY A 91 -19.34 -3.06 -10.57
N ARG A 92 -19.85 -4.27 -10.37
CA ARG A 92 -19.92 -5.30 -11.43
C ARG A 92 -21.13 -5.01 -12.30
N HIS A 93 -20.93 -4.97 -13.60
CA HIS A 93 -22.00 -4.78 -14.57
C HIS A 93 -22.41 -6.17 -15.06
N GLY A 94 -23.63 -6.62 -14.74
CA GLY A 94 -24.18 -7.82 -15.35
C GLY A 94 -24.35 -7.67 -16.87
N PRO A 95 -24.65 -8.75 -17.61
CA PRO A 95 -24.71 -8.77 -19.07
C PRO A 95 -25.68 -7.77 -19.72
N GLU A 96 -26.49 -7.07 -18.97
CA GLU A 96 -27.45 -6.05 -19.45
C GLU A 96 -27.21 -4.65 -18.86
N GLY A 97 -26.01 -4.38 -18.29
CA GLY A 97 -25.69 -3.05 -17.74
C GLY A 97 -26.48 -2.66 -16.48
N ALA A 98 -27.20 -3.59 -15.88
CA ALA A 98 -27.92 -3.37 -14.64
C ALA A 98 -26.90 -3.28 -13.48
N ARG A 99 -26.81 -2.12 -12.84
CA ARG A 99 -26.13 -1.96 -11.54
C ARG A 99 -26.90 -2.76 -10.51
N ALA A 100 -26.55 -4.02 -10.32
CA ALA A 100 -27.20 -4.86 -9.33
C ALA A 100 -26.73 -4.39 -7.93
N ALA A 101 -27.65 -3.90 -7.13
CA ALA A 101 -27.47 -3.60 -5.70
C ALA A 101 -27.45 -4.88 -4.83
N VAL A 102 -26.89 -5.98 -5.34
CA VAL A 102 -26.83 -7.27 -4.64
C VAL A 102 -25.51 -7.34 -3.86
N PRO A 103 -25.49 -7.86 -2.61
CA PRO A 103 -24.23 -8.14 -1.90
C PRO A 103 -23.31 -9.00 -2.76
N GLY A 104 -22.06 -8.55 -2.96
CA GLY A 104 -21.10 -9.18 -3.88
C GLY A 104 -21.11 -8.63 -5.31
N SER A 105 -21.94 -7.63 -5.63
CA SER A 105 -22.01 -6.98 -6.95
C SER A 105 -20.93 -5.90 -7.17
N PHE A 106 -19.84 -5.92 -6.44
CA PHE A 106 -18.72 -4.98 -6.58
C PHE A 106 -17.37 -5.67 -6.33
N ALA A 107 -16.34 -5.11 -6.89
CA ALA A 107 -14.95 -5.38 -6.52
C ALA A 107 -14.45 -4.25 -5.61
N HIS A 108 -13.66 -4.59 -4.59
CA HIS A 108 -12.97 -3.60 -3.80
C HIS A 108 -11.91 -2.90 -4.64
N PHE A 109 -11.64 -1.63 -4.36
CA PHE A 109 -10.60 -0.86 -5.02
C PHE A 109 -9.63 -0.30 -3.98
N ILE A 110 -8.32 -0.51 -4.19
CA ILE A 110 -7.26 0.13 -3.41
C ILE A 110 -6.28 0.79 -4.37
N GLY A 111 -6.17 2.10 -4.29
CA GLY A 111 -5.20 2.89 -5.03
C GLY A 111 -3.96 3.18 -4.19
N LEU A 112 -2.80 2.76 -4.67
CA LEU A 112 -1.50 2.92 -4.00
C LEU A 112 -0.69 4.08 -4.57
N PRO A 113 0.23 4.67 -3.78
CA PRO A 113 1.14 5.69 -4.26
C PRO A 113 1.98 5.24 -5.45
N GLY A 114 2.33 6.16 -6.35
CA GLY A 114 3.24 5.88 -7.46
C GLY A 114 4.70 5.64 -7.03
N ASN A 115 5.15 6.24 -5.94
CA ASN A 115 6.50 6.04 -5.41
C ASN A 115 6.70 4.61 -4.89
N PRO A 116 7.73 3.86 -5.34
CA PRO A 116 7.88 2.44 -5.05
C PRO A 116 7.95 2.08 -3.57
N VAL A 117 8.70 2.81 -2.76
CA VAL A 117 8.76 2.54 -1.30
C VAL A 117 7.43 2.86 -0.63
N SER A 118 6.75 3.93 -1.06
CA SER A 118 5.41 4.25 -0.56
C SER A 118 4.41 3.15 -0.90
N ALA A 119 4.42 2.67 -2.15
CA ALA A 119 3.56 1.56 -2.58
C ALA A 119 3.83 0.29 -1.77
N PHE A 120 5.11 -0.06 -1.56
CA PHE A 120 5.51 -1.21 -0.76
C PHE A 120 5.05 -1.10 0.70
N VAL A 121 5.33 0.02 1.36
CA VAL A 121 4.92 0.23 2.77
C VAL A 121 3.40 0.24 2.91
N THR A 122 2.68 0.93 2.04
CA THR A 122 1.21 0.94 2.07
C THR A 122 0.62 -0.42 1.74
N PHE A 123 1.25 -1.21 0.86
CA PHE A 123 0.86 -2.59 0.63
C PHE A 123 0.93 -3.41 1.91
N LEU A 124 2.06 -3.40 2.60
CA LEU A 124 2.26 -4.18 3.83
C LEU A 124 1.29 -3.80 4.94
N LEU A 125 0.98 -2.50 5.08
CA LEU A 125 0.17 -1.98 6.18
C LEU A 125 -1.33 -2.03 5.92
N PHE A 126 -1.78 -1.98 4.66
CA PHE A 126 -3.21 -1.88 4.32
C PHE A 126 -3.68 -2.99 3.39
N VAL A 127 -2.96 -3.27 2.30
CA VAL A 127 -3.39 -4.29 1.33
C VAL A 127 -3.24 -5.70 1.92
N ARG A 128 -2.10 -6.00 2.53
CA ARG A 128 -1.88 -7.31 3.16
C ARG A 128 -2.97 -7.67 4.18
N PRO A 129 -3.24 -6.87 5.22
CA PRO A 129 -4.29 -7.21 6.18
C PRO A 129 -5.68 -7.27 5.54
N PHE A 130 -5.94 -6.44 4.53
CA PHE A 130 -7.20 -6.47 3.77
C PHE A 130 -7.37 -7.78 3.01
N VAL A 131 -6.36 -8.23 2.27
CA VAL A 131 -6.36 -9.51 1.54
C VAL A 131 -6.53 -10.68 2.51
N LEU A 132 -5.77 -10.72 3.60
CA LEU A 132 -5.90 -11.76 4.61
C LEU A 132 -7.32 -11.81 5.21
N ARG A 133 -7.93 -10.64 5.39
CA ARG A 133 -9.31 -10.55 5.87
C ARG A 133 -10.31 -11.09 4.85
N LEU A 134 -10.14 -10.80 3.56
CA LEU A 134 -10.95 -11.38 2.48
C LEU A 134 -10.82 -12.91 2.43
N GLN A 135 -9.65 -13.46 2.76
CA GLN A 135 -9.39 -14.90 2.87
C GLN A 135 -9.96 -15.53 4.16
N GLY A 136 -10.61 -14.75 5.04
CA GLY A 136 -11.23 -15.24 6.26
C GLY A 136 -10.33 -15.27 7.50
N ILE A 137 -9.08 -14.80 7.39
CA ILE A 137 -8.14 -14.74 8.51
C ILE A 137 -8.59 -13.66 9.50
N GLN A 138 -8.69 -13.99 10.78
CA GLN A 138 -9.17 -13.06 11.82
C GLN A 138 -8.04 -12.19 12.38
N ALA A 139 -6.88 -12.75 12.68
CA ALA A 139 -5.72 -12.05 13.21
C ALA A 139 -4.82 -11.58 12.07
N VAL A 140 -5.10 -10.40 11.53
CA VAL A 140 -4.40 -9.84 10.36
C VAL A 140 -3.33 -8.80 10.71
N GLU A 141 -3.34 -8.30 11.95
CA GLU A 141 -2.38 -7.31 12.41
C GLU A 141 -1.00 -7.94 12.60
N PRO A 142 0.06 -7.33 12.05
CA PRO A 142 1.42 -7.81 12.26
C PRO A 142 1.83 -7.63 13.73
N GLN A 143 2.51 -8.62 14.27
CA GLN A 143 3.03 -8.54 15.63
C GLN A 143 4.28 -7.65 15.65
N ALA A 144 4.21 -6.59 16.44
CA ALA A 144 5.35 -5.72 16.67
C ALA A 144 6.15 -6.19 17.88
N VAL A 145 7.46 -6.09 17.79
CA VAL A 145 8.38 -6.29 18.92
C VAL A 145 8.96 -4.96 19.36
N THR A 146 9.31 -4.85 20.63
CA THR A 146 10.01 -3.69 21.17
C THR A 146 11.51 -3.93 21.11
N LEU A 147 12.25 -3.04 20.43
CA LEU A 147 13.71 -3.10 20.32
C LEU A 147 14.32 -1.74 20.69
N ILE A 148 15.60 -1.73 20.99
CA ILE A 148 16.32 -0.51 21.39
C ILE A 148 16.88 0.21 20.16
N SER A 149 16.68 1.53 20.11
CA SER A 149 17.21 2.38 19.05
C SER A 149 18.72 2.60 19.22
N GLY A 150 19.48 2.46 18.14
CA GLY A 150 20.88 2.82 18.04
C GLY A 150 21.12 4.15 17.32
N PHE A 151 20.09 5.00 17.20
CA PHE A 151 20.10 6.24 16.42
C PHE A 151 19.24 7.33 17.09
N ASP A 152 19.44 8.57 16.64
CA ASP A 152 18.58 9.71 16.95
C ASP A 152 17.66 10.04 15.77
N TRP A 153 16.37 10.32 16.04
CA TRP A 153 15.39 10.86 15.09
C TRP A 153 14.76 12.12 15.69
N THR A 154 15.38 13.28 15.43
CA THR A 154 15.09 14.53 16.14
C THR A 154 14.04 15.42 15.47
N ASN A 155 13.75 15.16 14.19
CA ASN A 155 12.78 15.93 13.41
C ASN A 155 11.64 15.02 12.90
N PRO A 156 10.78 14.51 13.81
CA PRO A 156 9.67 13.65 13.43
C PRO A 156 8.62 14.43 12.64
N ASP A 157 7.93 13.72 11.74
CA ASP A 157 6.80 14.26 10.98
C ASP A 157 5.54 14.36 11.89
N ARG A 158 4.60 15.22 11.52
CA ARG A 158 3.28 15.30 12.16
C ARG A 158 2.39 14.09 11.84
N ARG A 159 2.77 13.29 10.85
CA ARG A 159 2.15 12.02 10.49
C ARG A 159 2.86 10.87 11.18
N ARG A 160 2.19 9.72 11.30
CA ARG A 160 2.83 8.47 11.73
C ARG A 160 3.89 8.05 10.71
N GLU A 161 5.11 7.81 11.17
CA GLU A 161 6.24 7.46 10.30
C GLU A 161 6.56 5.97 10.40
N PHE A 162 6.80 5.35 9.24
CA PHE A 162 7.31 3.99 9.13
C PHE A 162 8.75 4.05 8.60
N LEU A 163 9.69 4.10 9.55
CA LEU A 163 11.11 4.26 9.24
C LEU A 163 11.73 2.91 8.90
N ARG A 164 12.43 2.82 7.76
CA ARG A 164 13.14 1.59 7.39
C ARG A 164 14.34 1.40 8.29
N ALA A 165 14.44 0.23 8.90
CA ALA A 165 15.43 -0.10 9.90
C ALA A 165 16.24 -1.35 9.54
N VAL A 166 17.43 -1.42 10.10
CA VAL A 166 18.35 -2.57 10.02
C VAL A 166 18.76 -2.98 11.43
N HIS A 167 19.03 -4.26 11.64
CA HIS A 167 19.67 -4.71 12.87
C HIS A 167 21.15 -4.35 12.86
N LEU A 168 21.61 -3.78 13.96
CA LEU A 168 23.03 -3.54 14.22
C LEU A 168 23.67 -4.78 14.85
N PRO A 169 25.02 -4.93 14.77
CA PRO A 169 25.72 -6.09 15.35
C PRO A 169 25.51 -6.27 16.86
N ASP A 170 25.19 -5.21 17.59
CA ASP A 170 24.92 -5.21 19.03
C ASP A 170 23.45 -5.48 19.39
N GLY A 171 22.62 -5.85 18.41
CA GLY A 171 21.21 -6.16 18.59
C GLY A 171 20.26 -4.96 18.60
N ARG A 172 20.79 -3.73 18.57
CA ARG A 172 19.97 -2.51 18.44
C ARG A 172 19.49 -2.33 17.01
N LEU A 173 18.54 -1.39 16.83
CA LEU A 173 18.10 -0.96 15.50
C LEU A 173 18.89 0.27 15.03
N GLY A 174 19.36 0.23 13.78
CA GLY A 174 19.84 1.39 13.03
C GLY A 174 18.83 1.81 11.96
N LEU A 175 18.94 3.05 11.50
CA LEU A 175 18.17 3.53 10.35
C LEU A 175 18.86 3.11 9.05
N PHE A 176 18.07 2.70 8.07
CA PHE A 176 18.55 2.63 6.69
C PHE A 176 18.92 4.04 6.22
N ARG A 177 20.07 4.20 5.57
CA ARG A 177 20.65 5.52 5.23
C ARG A 177 19.69 6.42 4.44
N GLN A 178 18.89 5.84 3.54
CA GLN A 178 17.96 6.59 2.70
C GLN A 178 16.51 6.34 3.13
N GLN A 179 15.92 7.30 3.83
CA GLN A 179 14.51 7.27 4.21
C GLN A 179 13.57 7.84 3.13
N GLY A 180 14.09 8.19 1.95
CA GLY A 180 13.30 8.67 0.80
C GLY A 180 12.34 7.60 0.25
N SER A 181 11.32 8.03 -0.49
CA SER A 181 10.25 7.16 -1.01
C SER A 181 10.51 6.60 -2.42
N ALA A 182 11.58 7.08 -3.11
CA ALA A 182 11.80 6.78 -4.52
C ALA A 182 12.68 5.53 -4.77
N VAL A 183 13.51 5.12 -3.81
CA VAL A 183 14.51 4.06 -4.01
C VAL A 183 14.13 2.79 -3.27
N LEU A 184 13.69 1.78 -4.01
CA LEU A 184 13.18 0.50 -3.48
C LEU A 184 14.25 -0.33 -2.74
N THR A 185 15.55 -0.05 -2.93
CA THR A 185 16.64 -0.76 -2.24
C THR A 185 16.49 -0.76 -0.72
N SER A 186 15.90 0.29 -0.15
CA SER A 186 15.62 0.36 1.30
C SER A 186 14.60 -0.69 1.78
N ALA A 187 13.73 -1.16 0.90
CA ALA A 187 12.77 -2.23 1.19
C ALA A 187 13.40 -3.63 1.01
N VAL A 188 14.45 -3.74 0.18
CA VAL A 188 15.14 -5.01 -0.09
C VAL A 188 16.23 -5.29 0.96
N VAL A 189 16.97 -4.25 1.37
CA VAL A 189 18.11 -4.37 2.31
C VAL A 189 17.68 -4.12 3.75
N GLY A 190 16.55 -3.46 3.98
CA GLY A 190 15.98 -3.25 5.32
C GLY A 190 15.49 -4.55 5.95
N HIS A 191 15.50 -4.60 7.29
CA HIS A 191 14.99 -5.73 8.04
C HIS A 191 13.54 -5.54 8.51
N GLY A 192 13.05 -4.30 8.47
CA GLY A 192 11.68 -3.99 8.88
C GLY A 192 11.41 -2.48 8.97
N LEU A 193 10.31 -2.16 9.62
CA LEU A 193 9.80 -0.82 9.82
C LEU A 193 9.74 -0.47 11.32
N ILE A 194 10.25 0.69 11.69
CA ILE A 194 9.95 1.27 12.99
C ILE A 194 8.66 2.06 12.86
N ASP A 195 7.69 1.73 13.68
CA ASP A 195 6.39 2.38 13.78
C ASP A 195 6.51 3.55 14.78
N ASN A 196 6.75 4.75 14.25
CA ASN A 196 6.94 5.96 15.03
C ASN A 196 5.66 6.80 15.06
N PRO A 197 5.04 7.01 16.22
CA PRO A 197 3.86 7.87 16.37
C PRO A 197 4.11 9.30 15.89
N PRO A 198 3.04 10.05 15.54
CA PRO A 198 3.16 11.44 15.11
C PRO A 198 3.92 12.31 16.11
N GLY A 199 4.93 13.03 15.62
CA GLY A 199 5.71 13.99 16.42
C GLY A 199 6.63 13.38 17.48
N GLN A 200 6.76 12.04 17.53
CA GLN A 200 7.61 11.39 18.53
C GLN A 200 9.09 11.48 18.14
N VAL A 201 9.87 12.17 18.94
CA VAL A 201 11.33 12.15 18.89
C VAL A 201 11.84 10.82 19.41
N ILE A 202 12.83 10.23 18.72
CA ILE A 202 13.55 9.04 19.19
C ILE A 202 14.98 9.45 19.53
N ARG A 203 15.48 9.01 20.69
CA ARG A 203 16.88 9.13 21.09
C ARG A 203 17.54 7.77 21.07
N GLN A 204 18.84 7.74 20.85
CA GLN A 204 19.62 6.52 21.02
C GLN A 204 19.38 5.95 22.43
N GLY A 205 19.03 4.66 22.49
CA GLY A 205 18.69 3.98 23.75
C GLY A 205 17.18 3.90 24.01
N ASP A 206 16.35 4.61 23.28
CA ASP A 206 14.90 4.53 23.44
C ASP A 206 14.35 3.18 22.94
N ALA A 207 13.30 2.72 23.60
CA ALA A 207 12.51 1.58 23.16
C ALA A 207 11.59 2.00 22.01
N VAL A 208 11.67 1.31 20.88
CA VAL A 208 10.88 1.58 19.68
C VAL A 208 10.12 0.33 19.23
N ARG A 209 8.94 0.57 18.63
CA ARG A 209 8.08 -0.47 18.07
C ARG A 209 8.58 -0.88 16.69
N PHE A 210 8.96 -2.15 16.51
CA PHE A 210 9.51 -2.68 15.28
C PHE A 210 8.62 -3.75 14.66
N LEU A 211 8.37 -3.61 13.37
CA LEU A 211 7.63 -4.54 12.51
C LEU A 211 8.64 -5.20 11.55
N SER A 212 8.97 -6.44 11.76
CA SER A 212 9.94 -7.14 10.91
C SER A 212 9.36 -7.42 9.52
N PHE A 213 10.17 -7.34 8.47
CA PHE A 213 9.73 -7.76 7.13
C PHE A 213 9.46 -9.26 7.05
N ALA A 214 10.11 -10.08 7.86
CA ALA A 214 9.81 -11.50 7.94
C ALA A 214 8.37 -11.73 8.41
N GLU A 215 7.88 -10.94 9.37
CA GLU A 215 6.50 -10.98 9.85
C GLU A 215 5.51 -10.38 8.82
N LEU A 216 5.87 -9.25 8.22
CA LEU A 216 5.02 -8.53 7.26
C LEU A 216 4.90 -9.25 5.91
N LEU A 217 5.83 -10.12 5.55
CA LEU A 217 5.84 -10.84 4.28
C LEU A 217 5.31 -12.28 4.39
N ASN A 218 5.07 -12.79 5.57
CA ASN A 218 4.41 -14.06 5.85
C ASN A 218 2.99 -13.79 6.32
#